data_7843b6cc2e015cc3af655b5ad9671e64
#
_entry.id   7843b6cc2e015cc3af655b5ad9671e64
#
_cell.length_a   1.000
_cell.length_b   1.000
_cell.length_c   1.000
_cell.angle_alpha   90.00
_cell.angle_beta   90.00
_cell.angle_gamma   90.00
#
_symmetry.space_group_name_H-M   'P 1'
#
loop_
_entity.id
_entity.type
_entity.pdbx_description
1 polymer ?
#
loop_
_entity_poly.entity_id
_entity_poly.type
_entity_poly.pdbx_seq_one_letter_code
_entity_poly.pdbx_strand_id
1 'polypeptide(L)'
;MTANELLHRYLGECPLVAIIRGVTPAETDAIGDAICEAGVRIIEVPLNSPDPLDSIERLARKFGDEVLVGAGTVLDPTDVGRVWDAGGRIIVSPDTNIDVIAATASIGLVSSPGYFTPSEAFAAIRAGATALKLFPAEAASPAVLKAQLAVLPKDVPVLAVGGVKPDTMRPWLDAGATGFGLGGGLYKPGQSAAETLEKAKAYVAGLHP
;
A
#
# COMPACT_ATOMS: atom_id res chain seq x y z
N MET A 1 4.69 7.27 18.25
CA MET A 1 4.93 7.47 16.79
C MET A 1 3.60 7.78 16.15
N THR A 2 3.49 8.89 15.42
CA THR A 2 2.28 9.25 14.66
C THR A 2 2.16 8.37 13.40
N ALA A 3 0.96 8.33 12.79
CA ALA A 3 0.75 7.58 11.53
C ALA A 3 1.70 8.06 10.41
N ASN A 4 1.97 9.37 10.33
CA ASN A 4 2.92 9.94 9.37
C ASN A 4 4.37 9.47 9.64
N GLU A 5 4.85 9.55 10.88
CA GLU A 5 6.19 9.08 11.24
C GLU A 5 6.35 7.58 10.97
N LEU A 6 5.29 6.80 11.27
CA LEU A 6 5.28 5.36 11.01
C LEU A 6 5.41 5.07 9.52
N LEU A 7 4.60 5.70 8.67
CA LEU A 7 4.64 5.49 7.23
C LEU A 7 5.98 5.93 6.63
N HIS A 8 6.50 7.10 7.01
CA HIS A 8 7.78 7.61 6.51
C HIS A 8 8.95 6.69 6.87
N ARG A 9 8.94 6.06 8.05
CA ARG A 9 9.94 5.06 8.43
C ARG A 9 9.97 3.92 7.42
N TYR A 10 8.84 3.26 7.17
CA TYR A 10 8.80 2.09 6.27
C TYR A 10 9.01 2.44 4.80
N LEU A 11 8.50 3.58 4.32
CA LEU A 11 8.78 4.05 2.96
C LEU A 11 10.25 4.43 2.79
N GLY A 12 10.91 4.92 3.84
CA GLY A 12 12.35 5.21 3.84
C GLY A 12 13.22 3.95 3.77
N GLU A 13 12.75 2.83 4.33
CA GLU A 13 13.42 1.54 4.22
C GLU A 13 13.23 0.92 2.84
N CYS A 14 11.98 0.87 2.36
CA CYS A 14 11.63 0.36 1.02
C CYS A 14 10.29 0.99 0.56
N PRO A 15 10.27 1.83 -0.48
CA PRO A 15 9.07 2.54 -0.92
C PRO A 15 8.13 1.66 -1.77
N LEU A 16 7.90 0.42 -1.34
CA LEU A 16 7.03 -0.56 -1.98
C LEU A 16 5.96 -1.05 -1.00
N VAL A 17 4.73 -1.11 -1.47
CA VAL A 17 3.58 -1.70 -0.77
C VAL A 17 3.17 -2.98 -1.48
N ALA A 18 3.31 -4.13 -0.83
CA ALA A 18 2.88 -5.41 -1.37
C ALA A 18 1.37 -5.59 -1.19
N ILE A 19 0.65 -5.82 -2.27
CA ILE A 19 -0.79 -6.07 -2.33
C ILE A 19 -1.01 -7.55 -2.60
N ILE A 20 -1.28 -8.35 -1.57
CA ILE A 20 -1.40 -9.82 -1.69
C ILE A 20 -2.87 -10.26 -1.84
N ARG A 21 -3.52 -9.74 -2.86
CA ARG A 21 -4.93 -10.04 -3.16
C ARG A 21 -5.17 -11.51 -3.42
N GLY A 22 -6.13 -12.08 -2.69
CA GLY A 22 -6.55 -13.46 -2.82
C GLY A 22 -5.66 -14.47 -2.10
N VAL A 23 -4.70 -14.00 -1.26
CA VAL A 23 -3.96 -14.88 -0.35
C VAL A 23 -4.92 -15.53 0.64
N THR A 24 -4.67 -16.79 0.96
CA THR A 24 -5.39 -17.51 2.03
C THR A 24 -4.58 -17.46 3.33
N PRO A 25 -5.22 -17.61 4.51
CA PRO A 25 -4.49 -17.68 5.79
C PRO A 25 -3.39 -18.76 5.83
N ALA A 26 -3.60 -19.87 5.12
CA ALA A 26 -2.63 -20.97 5.06
C ALA A 26 -1.33 -20.59 4.28
N GLU A 27 -1.45 -19.71 3.28
CA GLU A 27 -0.32 -19.27 2.45
C GLU A 27 0.38 -18.03 3.00
N THR A 28 -0.33 -17.25 3.82
CA THR A 28 0.04 -15.89 4.24
C THR A 28 1.43 -15.83 4.86
N ASP A 29 1.77 -16.76 5.74
CA ASP A 29 3.05 -16.75 6.46
C ASP A 29 4.24 -16.90 5.49
N ALA A 30 4.14 -17.85 4.56
CA ALA A 30 5.22 -18.12 3.58
C ALA A 30 5.35 -16.99 2.55
N ILE A 31 4.23 -16.42 2.11
CA ILE A 31 4.20 -15.28 1.18
C ILE A 31 4.76 -14.03 1.87
N GLY A 32 4.38 -13.78 3.13
CA GLY A 32 4.91 -12.68 3.93
C GLY A 32 6.42 -12.77 4.13
N ASP A 33 6.94 -13.97 4.45
CA ASP A 33 8.37 -14.22 4.59
C ASP A 33 9.13 -13.88 3.29
N ALA A 34 8.63 -14.33 2.15
CA ALA A 34 9.22 -14.07 0.84
C ALA A 34 9.29 -12.57 0.51
N ILE A 35 8.22 -11.83 0.81
CA ILE A 35 8.14 -10.38 0.60
C ILE A 35 9.12 -9.65 1.54
N CYS A 36 9.16 -10.05 2.80
CA CYS A 36 10.05 -9.45 3.81
C CYS A 36 11.53 -9.76 3.52
N GLU A 37 11.87 -10.99 3.09
CA GLU A 37 13.22 -11.38 2.67
C GLU A 37 13.72 -10.53 1.50
N ALA A 38 12.85 -10.18 0.55
CA ALA A 38 13.20 -9.29 -0.56
C ALA A 38 13.46 -7.84 -0.13
N GLY A 39 13.11 -7.45 1.09
CA GLY A 39 13.30 -6.10 1.63
C GLY A 39 12.03 -5.24 1.66
N VAL A 40 10.88 -5.70 1.21
CA VAL A 40 9.62 -4.96 1.30
C VAL A 40 9.11 -4.95 2.75
N ARG A 41 8.66 -3.78 3.22
CA ARG A 41 8.29 -3.56 4.63
C ARG A 41 6.84 -3.12 4.84
N ILE A 42 6.04 -3.04 3.79
CA ILE A 42 4.61 -2.71 3.88
C ILE A 42 3.81 -3.78 3.13
N ILE A 43 2.87 -4.43 3.82
CA ILE A 43 2.02 -5.48 3.26
C ILE A 43 0.55 -5.17 3.55
N GLU A 44 -0.28 -5.13 2.51
CA GLU A 44 -1.72 -5.05 2.65
C GLU A 44 -2.41 -6.31 2.11
N VAL A 45 -3.37 -6.81 2.86
CA VAL A 45 -4.29 -7.87 2.45
C VAL A 45 -5.61 -7.23 2.04
N PRO A 46 -6.00 -7.29 0.77
CA PRO A 46 -7.30 -6.76 0.35
C PRO A 46 -8.46 -7.51 1.02
N LEU A 47 -9.46 -6.78 1.55
CA LEU A 47 -10.60 -7.37 2.26
C LEU A 47 -11.50 -8.26 1.39
N ASN A 48 -11.32 -8.23 0.08
CA ASN A 48 -11.95 -9.18 -0.85
C ASN A 48 -11.10 -10.44 -1.11
N SER A 49 -10.12 -10.74 -0.23
CA SER A 49 -9.41 -12.03 -0.17
C SER A 49 -10.15 -13.02 0.72
N PRO A 50 -9.86 -14.34 0.67
CA PRO A 50 -10.39 -15.32 1.61
C PRO A 50 -9.92 -15.03 3.04
N ASP A 51 -10.84 -14.97 4.01
CA ASP A 51 -10.58 -14.77 5.45
C ASP A 51 -9.48 -13.72 5.72
N PRO A 52 -9.64 -12.46 5.22
CA PRO A 52 -8.55 -11.50 5.16
C PRO A 52 -8.10 -11.02 6.54
N LEU A 53 -8.99 -10.97 7.53
CA LEU A 53 -8.65 -10.56 8.89
C LEU A 53 -7.76 -11.59 9.60
N ASP A 54 -7.96 -12.89 9.36
CA ASP A 54 -7.08 -13.95 9.86
C ASP A 54 -5.67 -13.81 9.23
N SER A 55 -5.61 -13.54 7.92
CA SER A 55 -4.34 -13.28 7.23
C SER A 55 -3.61 -12.05 7.81
N ILE A 56 -4.34 -10.95 8.07
CA ILE A 56 -3.78 -9.73 8.68
C ILE A 56 -3.27 -10.02 10.08
N GLU A 57 -4.04 -10.72 10.93
CA GLU A 57 -3.64 -11.05 12.29
C GLU A 57 -2.36 -11.91 12.31
N ARG A 58 -2.26 -12.90 11.42
CA ARG A 58 -1.07 -13.75 11.28
C ARG A 58 0.17 -12.93 10.94
N LEU A 59 0.09 -12.07 9.92
CA LEU A 59 1.20 -11.21 9.51
C LEU A 59 1.59 -10.22 10.61
N ALA A 60 0.61 -9.55 11.23
CA ALA A 60 0.85 -8.59 12.30
C ALA A 60 1.54 -9.23 13.51
N ARG A 61 1.08 -10.42 13.91
CA ARG A 61 1.70 -11.17 15.02
C ARG A 61 3.09 -11.69 14.67
N LYS A 62 3.29 -12.13 13.41
CA LYS A 62 4.56 -12.70 12.95
C LYS A 62 5.66 -11.64 12.87
N PHE A 63 5.36 -10.50 12.26
CA PHE A 63 6.37 -9.49 11.95
C PHE A 63 6.45 -8.35 12.98
N GLY A 64 5.43 -8.17 13.82
CA GLY A 64 5.42 -7.08 14.80
C GLY A 64 5.75 -5.72 14.15
N ASP A 65 6.76 -5.05 14.68
CA ASP A 65 7.21 -3.74 14.20
C ASP A 65 8.23 -3.80 13.03
N GLU A 66 8.50 -4.98 12.48
CA GLU A 66 9.40 -5.13 11.32
C GLU A 66 8.69 -4.80 10.00
N VAL A 67 7.36 -5.00 9.95
CA VAL A 67 6.55 -4.80 8.75
C VAL A 67 5.27 -4.05 9.10
N LEU A 68 4.96 -3.01 8.34
CA LEU A 68 3.68 -2.32 8.42
C LEU A 68 2.60 -3.16 7.71
N VAL A 69 1.79 -3.85 8.49
CA VAL A 69 0.72 -4.73 8.00
C VAL A 69 -0.63 -4.03 8.06
N GLY A 70 -1.51 -4.30 7.10
CA GLY A 70 -2.90 -3.87 7.19
C GLY A 70 -3.77 -4.36 6.04
N ALA A 71 -4.84 -3.62 5.78
CA ALA A 71 -5.85 -4.00 4.80
C ALA A 71 -5.85 -3.12 3.57
N GLY A 72 -6.12 -3.73 2.42
CA GLY A 72 -6.52 -3.04 1.19
C GLY A 72 -7.99 -3.25 0.86
N THR A 73 -8.48 -2.48 -0.11
CA THR A 73 -9.87 -2.55 -0.57
C THR A 73 -10.87 -2.34 0.58
N VAL A 74 -10.53 -1.43 1.50
CA VAL A 74 -11.41 -1.03 2.60
C VAL A 74 -12.38 0.02 2.07
N LEU A 75 -13.68 -0.32 2.03
CA LEU A 75 -14.74 0.50 1.46
C LEU A 75 -15.78 0.96 2.48
N ASP A 76 -15.79 0.34 3.65
CA ASP A 76 -16.73 0.63 4.74
C ASP A 76 -15.94 1.11 5.98
N PRO A 77 -16.31 2.24 6.61
CA PRO A 77 -15.63 2.74 7.81
C PRO A 77 -15.72 1.76 8.99
N THR A 78 -16.71 0.87 9.04
CA THR A 78 -16.82 -0.15 10.09
C THR A 78 -15.72 -1.21 10.03
N ASP A 79 -15.15 -1.46 8.84
CA ASP A 79 -14.05 -2.39 8.67
C ASP A 79 -12.72 -1.85 9.25
N VAL A 80 -12.58 -0.54 9.42
CA VAL A 80 -11.37 0.07 9.98
C VAL A 80 -11.09 -0.46 11.40
N GLY A 81 -12.13 -0.53 12.26
CA GLY A 81 -12.01 -1.10 13.60
C GLY A 81 -11.66 -2.59 13.57
N ARG A 82 -12.27 -3.36 12.67
CA ARG A 82 -11.99 -4.81 12.51
C ARG A 82 -10.52 -5.05 12.09
N VAL A 83 -9.99 -4.22 11.21
CA VAL A 83 -8.58 -4.31 10.81
C VAL A 83 -7.65 -3.95 11.97
N TRP A 84 -8.00 -2.91 12.74
CA TRP A 84 -7.28 -2.55 13.97
C TRP A 84 -7.23 -3.72 14.97
N ASP A 85 -8.36 -4.35 15.22
CA ASP A 85 -8.49 -5.48 16.15
C ASP A 85 -7.66 -6.69 15.68
N ALA A 86 -7.55 -6.91 14.36
CA ALA A 86 -6.67 -7.90 13.75
C ALA A 86 -5.17 -7.52 13.77
N GLY A 87 -4.81 -6.39 14.36
CA GLY A 87 -3.41 -5.93 14.43
C GLY A 87 -2.95 -5.09 13.25
N GLY A 88 -3.80 -4.81 12.27
CA GLY A 88 -3.47 -3.95 11.12
C GLY A 88 -3.22 -2.50 11.53
N ARG A 89 -2.31 -1.83 10.85
CA ARG A 89 -1.89 -0.44 11.13
C ARG A 89 -1.92 0.46 9.91
N ILE A 90 -2.26 -0.08 8.73
CA ILE A 90 -2.46 0.67 7.48
C ILE A 90 -3.79 0.28 6.84
N ILE A 91 -4.52 1.30 6.36
CA ILE A 91 -5.76 1.18 5.60
C ILE A 91 -5.53 1.74 4.19
N VAL A 92 -5.73 0.89 3.19
CA VAL A 92 -5.64 1.25 1.78
C VAL A 92 -7.00 1.07 1.11
N SER A 93 -7.46 2.07 0.38
CA SER A 93 -8.72 2.05 -0.36
C SER A 93 -8.48 2.23 -1.86
N PRO A 94 -9.36 1.75 -2.73
CA PRO A 94 -9.27 2.01 -4.16
C PRO A 94 -9.84 3.38 -4.56
N ASP A 95 -10.58 4.01 -3.66
CA ASP A 95 -11.35 5.24 -3.85
C ASP A 95 -11.08 6.28 -2.76
N THR A 96 -11.69 7.45 -2.88
CA THR A 96 -11.64 8.54 -1.92
C THR A 96 -12.92 8.55 -1.05
N ASN A 97 -13.06 7.55 -0.19
CA ASN A 97 -14.15 7.52 0.77
C ASN A 97 -13.76 8.31 2.04
N ILE A 98 -14.37 9.48 2.21
CA ILE A 98 -14.07 10.42 3.31
C ILE A 98 -14.33 9.80 4.68
N ASP A 99 -15.39 8.98 4.82
CA ASP A 99 -15.75 8.35 6.08
C ASP A 99 -14.74 7.28 6.49
N VAL A 100 -14.24 6.48 5.53
CA VAL A 100 -13.14 5.51 5.77
C VAL A 100 -11.86 6.24 6.19
N ILE A 101 -11.51 7.33 5.49
CA ILE A 101 -10.30 8.12 5.78
C ILE A 101 -10.40 8.73 7.19
N ALA A 102 -11.53 9.36 7.52
CA ALA A 102 -11.75 9.98 8.82
C ALA A 102 -11.76 8.95 9.96
N ALA A 103 -12.41 7.78 9.77
CA ALA A 103 -12.38 6.69 10.73
C ALA A 103 -10.95 6.19 10.98
N THR A 104 -10.16 6.04 9.91
CA THR A 104 -8.75 5.63 9.97
C THR A 104 -7.90 6.63 10.75
N ALA A 105 -8.02 7.92 10.42
CA ALA A 105 -7.28 9.00 11.07
C ALA A 105 -7.65 9.14 12.56
N SER A 106 -8.93 8.95 12.91
CA SER A 106 -9.44 9.10 14.28
C SER A 106 -8.82 8.15 15.28
N ILE A 107 -8.39 6.97 14.83
CA ILE A 107 -7.72 5.96 15.67
C ILE A 107 -6.21 5.88 15.40
N GLY A 108 -5.64 6.82 14.65
CA GLY A 108 -4.20 6.96 14.45
C GLY A 108 -3.57 5.92 13.52
N LEU A 109 -4.35 5.31 12.62
CA LEU A 109 -3.83 4.41 11.60
C LEU A 109 -3.31 5.18 10.38
N VAL A 110 -2.42 4.54 9.62
CA VAL A 110 -1.98 5.02 8.32
C VAL A 110 -3.12 4.89 7.31
N SER A 111 -3.47 6.01 6.63
CA SER A 111 -4.52 6.07 5.62
C SER A 111 -3.92 6.36 4.25
N SER A 112 -4.08 5.45 3.29
CA SER A 112 -3.63 5.59 1.91
C SER A 112 -4.79 5.35 0.92
N PRO A 113 -5.72 6.32 0.81
CA PRO A 113 -6.85 6.23 -0.11
C PRO A 113 -6.45 6.38 -1.57
N GLY A 114 -7.23 5.75 -2.45
CA GLY A 114 -7.16 5.94 -3.88
C GLY A 114 -7.68 7.31 -4.31
N TYR A 115 -7.02 7.91 -5.31
CA TYR A 115 -7.46 9.11 -5.98
C TYR A 115 -7.03 9.08 -7.45
N PHE A 116 -7.69 9.85 -8.27
CA PHE A 116 -7.31 10.06 -9.67
C PHE A 116 -7.30 11.54 -10.06
N THR A 117 -8.11 12.37 -9.43
CA THR A 117 -8.22 13.80 -9.69
C THR A 117 -7.68 14.64 -8.53
N PRO A 118 -7.23 15.89 -8.79
CA PRO A 118 -6.82 16.80 -7.71
C PRO A 118 -7.94 17.05 -6.68
N SER A 119 -9.21 17.07 -7.09
CA SER A 119 -10.33 17.25 -6.17
C SER A 119 -10.42 16.13 -5.15
N GLU A 120 -10.26 14.88 -5.58
CA GLU A 120 -10.23 13.71 -4.71
C GLU A 120 -8.99 13.74 -3.79
N ALA A 121 -7.82 14.06 -4.33
CA ALA A 121 -6.60 14.18 -3.55
C ALA A 121 -6.74 15.17 -2.39
N PHE A 122 -7.24 16.39 -2.66
CA PHE A 122 -7.48 17.39 -1.62
C PHE A 122 -8.58 17.01 -0.65
N ALA A 123 -9.63 16.32 -1.10
CA ALA A 123 -10.66 15.78 -0.22
C ALA A 123 -10.07 14.74 0.75
N ALA A 124 -9.26 13.81 0.25
CA ALA A 124 -8.56 12.81 1.05
C ALA A 124 -7.64 13.44 2.10
N ILE A 125 -6.80 14.40 1.70
CA ILE A 125 -5.88 15.10 2.61
C ILE A 125 -6.64 15.81 3.73
N ARG A 126 -7.71 16.55 3.39
CA ARG A 126 -8.55 17.23 4.39
C ARG A 126 -9.24 16.27 5.36
N ALA A 127 -9.54 15.04 4.92
CA ALA A 127 -10.12 14.00 5.77
C ALA A 127 -9.08 13.27 6.65
N GLY A 128 -7.77 13.54 6.47
CA GLY A 128 -6.70 12.99 7.30
C GLY A 128 -5.88 11.87 6.65
N ALA A 129 -5.90 11.76 5.31
CA ALA A 129 -5.02 10.82 4.61
C ALA A 129 -3.54 11.11 4.91
N THR A 130 -2.76 10.05 5.20
CA THR A 130 -1.31 10.13 5.45
C THR A 130 -0.49 9.93 4.18
N ALA A 131 -1.04 9.26 3.18
CA ALA A 131 -0.51 9.12 1.84
C ALA A 131 -1.65 9.13 0.82
N LEU A 132 -1.30 9.23 -0.44
CA LEU A 132 -2.24 9.15 -1.57
C LEU A 132 -1.83 8.00 -2.50
N LYS A 133 -2.82 7.23 -2.97
CA LYS A 133 -2.65 6.17 -3.95
C LYS A 133 -3.19 6.63 -5.30
N LEU A 134 -2.31 7.03 -6.23
CA LEU A 134 -2.73 7.30 -7.60
C LEU A 134 -3.14 5.97 -8.27
N PHE A 135 -4.45 5.81 -8.48
CA PHE A 135 -5.03 4.54 -8.95
C PHE A 135 -6.22 4.76 -9.90
N PRO A 136 -6.29 4.03 -11.03
CA PRO A 136 -5.26 3.11 -11.55
C PRO A 136 -4.15 3.86 -12.30
N ALA A 137 -2.89 3.65 -11.93
CA ALA A 137 -1.76 4.35 -12.55
C ALA A 137 -1.60 4.00 -14.04
N GLU A 138 -2.05 2.84 -14.49
CA GLU A 138 -2.08 2.44 -15.90
C GLU A 138 -2.97 3.32 -16.78
N ALA A 139 -3.95 4.03 -16.19
CA ALA A 139 -4.79 5.02 -16.87
C ALA A 139 -4.24 6.46 -16.77
N ALA A 140 -3.14 6.65 -16.04
CA ALA A 140 -2.43 7.91 -15.89
C ALA A 140 -1.07 7.86 -16.61
N SER A 141 -0.21 8.86 -16.32
CA SER A 141 1.18 8.88 -16.79
C SER A 141 2.06 9.60 -15.77
N PRO A 142 3.40 9.42 -15.82
CA PRO A 142 4.32 10.23 -15.04
C PRO A 142 4.12 11.75 -15.21
N ALA A 143 3.73 12.20 -16.40
CA ALA A 143 3.43 13.62 -16.65
C ALA A 143 2.18 14.09 -15.88
N VAL A 144 1.14 13.26 -15.78
CA VAL A 144 -0.06 13.55 -14.97
C VAL A 144 0.33 13.67 -13.49
N LEU A 145 1.09 12.70 -12.97
CA LEU A 145 1.58 12.75 -11.59
C LEU A 145 2.38 14.02 -11.32
N LYS A 146 3.34 14.36 -12.18
CA LYS A 146 4.17 15.57 -12.04
C LYS A 146 3.32 16.85 -11.99
N ALA A 147 2.29 16.94 -12.82
CA ALA A 147 1.38 18.07 -12.84
C ALA A 147 0.56 18.17 -11.53
N GLN A 148 0.08 17.03 -11.00
CA GLN A 148 -0.64 16.99 -9.72
C GLN A 148 0.27 17.37 -8.55
N LEU A 149 1.51 16.86 -8.51
CA LEU A 149 2.49 17.17 -7.47
C LEU A 149 2.90 18.65 -7.43
N ALA A 150 2.67 19.41 -8.50
CA ALA A 150 2.90 20.86 -8.51
C ALA A 150 1.99 21.62 -7.54
N VAL A 151 0.82 21.06 -7.23
CA VAL A 151 -0.20 21.69 -6.37
C VAL A 151 -0.44 20.94 -5.05
N LEU A 152 -0.06 19.66 -4.95
CA LEU A 152 -0.21 18.86 -3.73
C LEU A 152 0.83 19.26 -2.67
N PRO A 153 0.49 19.13 -1.37
CA PRO A 153 1.46 19.30 -0.27
C PRO A 153 2.66 18.36 -0.43
N LYS A 154 3.87 18.89 -0.19
CA LYS A 154 5.12 18.16 -0.41
C LYS A 154 5.40 17.05 0.62
N ASP A 155 4.77 17.13 1.76
CA ASP A 155 4.89 16.21 2.89
C ASP A 155 3.92 15.03 2.80
N VAL A 156 3.04 14.99 1.80
CA VAL A 156 2.12 13.89 1.57
C VAL A 156 2.69 12.95 0.50
N PRO A 157 3.11 11.72 0.86
CA PRO A 157 3.61 10.75 -0.09
C PRO A 157 2.55 10.37 -1.14
N VAL A 158 2.95 10.23 -2.41
CA VAL A 158 2.09 9.72 -3.48
C VAL A 158 2.66 8.42 -4.02
N LEU A 159 1.88 7.35 -3.96
CA LEU A 159 2.23 6.02 -4.46
C LEU A 159 1.53 5.77 -5.80
N ALA A 160 2.28 5.36 -6.82
CA ALA A 160 1.69 4.91 -8.09
C ALA A 160 1.29 3.43 -7.99
N VAL A 161 0.01 3.13 -8.26
CA VAL A 161 -0.55 1.79 -8.08
C VAL A 161 -1.36 1.38 -9.30
N GLY A 162 -1.02 0.22 -9.89
CA GLY A 162 -1.66 -0.34 -11.08
C GLY A 162 -0.73 -0.34 -12.29
N GLY A 163 -0.50 -1.53 -12.88
CA GLY A 163 0.26 -1.69 -14.11
C GLY A 163 1.77 -1.42 -14.04
N VAL A 164 2.30 -0.96 -12.91
CA VAL A 164 3.73 -0.68 -12.75
C VAL A 164 4.54 -1.98 -12.72
N LYS A 165 5.63 -2.03 -13.49
CA LYS A 165 6.57 -3.15 -13.56
C LYS A 165 7.98 -2.68 -13.16
N PRO A 166 8.90 -3.58 -12.81
CA PRO A 166 10.26 -3.20 -12.41
C PRO A 166 10.97 -2.29 -13.43
N ASP A 167 10.81 -2.56 -14.71
CA ASP A 167 11.41 -1.81 -15.82
C ASP A 167 10.68 -0.49 -16.16
N THR A 168 9.49 -0.25 -15.58
CA THR A 168 8.70 0.97 -15.82
C THR A 168 8.66 1.91 -14.61
N MET A 169 9.36 1.62 -13.53
CA MET A 169 9.34 2.43 -12.29
C MET A 169 10.07 3.76 -12.44
N ARG A 170 11.20 3.78 -13.16
CA ARG A 170 12.07 4.96 -13.25
C ARG A 170 11.35 6.25 -13.69
N PRO A 171 10.54 6.27 -14.75
CA PRO A 171 9.81 7.48 -15.15
C PRO A 171 8.86 8.03 -14.08
N TRP A 172 8.27 7.14 -13.24
CA TRP A 172 7.42 7.56 -12.14
C TRP A 172 8.21 8.19 -11.00
N LEU A 173 9.38 7.61 -10.66
CA LEU A 173 10.31 8.18 -9.67
C LEU A 173 10.80 9.55 -10.11
N ASP A 174 11.21 9.70 -11.39
CA ASP A 174 11.65 10.97 -11.97
C ASP A 174 10.52 12.03 -11.99
N ALA A 175 9.26 11.60 -12.05
CA ALA A 175 8.10 12.48 -11.95
C ALA A 175 7.77 12.87 -10.50
N GLY A 176 8.36 12.19 -9.49
CA GLY A 176 8.20 12.48 -8.07
C GLY A 176 7.28 11.51 -7.33
N ALA A 177 6.99 10.32 -7.87
CA ALA A 177 6.36 9.26 -7.09
C ALA A 177 7.22 8.93 -5.87
N THR A 178 6.60 8.84 -4.69
CA THR A 178 7.32 8.44 -3.48
C THR A 178 7.55 6.94 -3.43
N GLY A 179 6.71 6.15 -4.09
CA GLY A 179 6.81 4.70 -4.13
C GLY A 179 5.71 4.05 -4.96
N PHE A 180 5.51 2.75 -4.76
CA PHE A 180 4.61 1.96 -5.59
C PHE A 180 3.80 0.96 -4.78
N GLY A 181 2.55 0.72 -5.21
CA GLY A 181 1.77 -0.43 -4.77
C GLY A 181 1.80 -1.54 -5.83
N LEU A 182 2.19 -2.74 -5.40
CA LEU A 182 2.48 -3.89 -6.24
C LEU A 182 1.39 -4.95 -6.09
N GLY A 183 0.51 -5.07 -7.06
CA GLY A 183 -0.57 -6.07 -7.07
C GLY A 183 -0.21 -7.32 -7.86
N GLY A 184 -0.97 -7.62 -8.92
CA GLY A 184 -0.85 -8.85 -9.71
C GLY A 184 0.51 -9.08 -10.40
N GLY A 185 1.34 -8.06 -10.49
CA GLY A 185 2.74 -8.20 -10.93
C GLY A 185 3.62 -8.87 -9.88
N LEU A 186 3.32 -8.68 -8.59
CA LEU A 186 4.05 -9.26 -7.47
C LEU A 186 3.47 -10.62 -7.05
N TYR A 187 2.16 -10.67 -6.78
CA TYR A 187 1.49 -11.86 -6.25
C TYR A 187 0.18 -12.13 -6.96
N LYS A 188 -0.11 -13.42 -7.18
CA LYS A 188 -1.40 -13.92 -7.64
C LYS A 188 -1.82 -15.11 -6.77
N PRO A 189 -3.14 -15.34 -6.57
CA PRO A 189 -3.63 -16.51 -5.81
C PRO A 189 -2.98 -17.81 -6.27
N GLY A 190 -2.51 -18.63 -5.32
CA GLY A 190 -1.82 -19.89 -5.58
C GLY A 190 -0.37 -19.78 -6.06
N GLN A 191 0.19 -18.56 -6.11
CA GLN A 191 1.61 -18.35 -6.44
C GLN A 191 2.49 -18.82 -5.29
N SER A 192 3.59 -19.53 -5.61
CA SER A 192 4.52 -20.00 -4.58
C SER A 192 5.29 -18.86 -3.92
N ALA A 193 5.76 -19.09 -2.68
CA ALA A 193 6.63 -18.15 -1.96
C ALA A 193 7.93 -17.88 -2.73
N ALA A 194 8.52 -18.93 -3.36
CA ALA A 194 9.74 -18.77 -4.16
C ALA A 194 9.52 -17.84 -5.37
N GLU A 195 8.42 -17.99 -6.10
CA GLU A 195 8.10 -17.11 -7.21
C GLU A 195 7.81 -15.68 -6.72
N THR A 196 7.14 -15.53 -5.57
CA THR A 196 6.87 -14.23 -4.96
C THR A 196 8.16 -13.53 -4.56
N LEU A 197 9.12 -14.26 -3.99
CA LEU A 197 10.44 -13.74 -3.62
C LEU A 197 11.20 -13.19 -4.84
N GLU A 198 11.26 -13.97 -5.93
CA GLU A 198 11.95 -13.54 -7.15
C GLU A 198 11.31 -12.28 -7.77
N LYS A 199 9.99 -12.21 -7.79
CA LYS A 199 9.29 -11.01 -8.25
C LYS A 199 9.53 -9.80 -7.32
N ALA A 200 9.47 -10.02 -6.01
CA ALA A 200 9.73 -8.96 -5.03
C ALA A 200 11.15 -8.42 -5.16
N LYS A 201 12.16 -9.28 -5.30
CA LYS A 201 13.55 -8.90 -5.58
C LYS A 201 13.69 -8.07 -6.85
N ALA A 202 12.98 -8.46 -7.92
CA ALA A 202 13.00 -7.70 -9.17
C ALA A 202 12.44 -6.27 -8.99
N TYR A 203 11.36 -6.10 -8.21
CA TYR A 203 10.81 -4.79 -7.89
C TYR A 203 11.75 -3.95 -7.01
N VAL A 204 12.38 -4.57 -6.01
CA VAL A 204 13.36 -3.87 -5.16
C VAL A 204 14.57 -3.41 -6.01
N ALA A 205 15.06 -4.26 -6.92
CA ALA A 205 16.13 -3.87 -7.85
C ALA A 205 15.72 -2.73 -8.79
N GLY A 206 14.45 -2.69 -9.22
CA GLY A 206 13.90 -1.63 -10.06
C GLY A 206 13.83 -0.24 -9.42
N LEU A 207 14.01 -0.14 -8.08
CA LEU A 207 14.15 1.14 -7.39
C LEU A 207 15.51 1.82 -7.65
N HIS A 208 16.54 1.01 -7.96
CA HIS A 208 17.93 1.44 -8.11
C HIS A 208 18.49 0.94 -9.45
N PRO A 209 17.93 1.37 -10.63
CA PRO A 209 18.37 0.92 -11.94
C PRO A 209 19.74 1.49 -12.33
#